data_6ec4018b36ccb0b6f2c727d54d3021d4
#
_entry.id   6ec4018b36ccb0b6f2c727d54d3021d4
#
_cell.length_a   1.000
_cell.length_b   1.000
_cell.length_c   1.000
_cell.angle_alpha   90.00
_cell.angle_beta   90.00
_cell.angle_gamma   90.00
#
_symmetry.space_group_name_H-M   'P 1'
#
loop_
_entity.id
_entity.type
_entity.pdbx_description
1 polymer ?
#
loop_
_entity_poly.entity_id
_entity_poly.type
_entity_poly.pdbx_seq_one_letter_code
_entity_poly.pdbx_strand_id
1 'polypeptide(L)'
;MGMKEKLCRAFARFYYPKRIRARAVSVGRDLGVGSKSYVTSATTLGDNVNFNGMAMSGNGKITIGNNFHSGPGCQIITSFHN
;
A
#
# COMPACT_ATOMS: atom_id res chain seq x y z
N MET A 1 -11.63 21.44 12.68
CA MET A 1 -11.68 20.23 11.90
C MET A 1 -12.30 19.13 12.69
N GLY A 2 -13.26 18.50 12.08
CA GLY A 2 -14.18 17.71 12.81
C GLY A 2 -13.82 16.24 12.93
N MET A 3 -14.70 15.51 13.58
CA MET A 3 -14.57 14.06 13.77
C MET A 3 -14.48 13.27 12.47
N LYS A 4 -15.00 13.80 11.35
CA LYS A 4 -14.97 13.10 10.08
C LYS A 4 -13.56 12.78 9.62
N GLU A 5 -12.60 13.68 9.78
CA GLU A 5 -11.23 13.43 9.39
C GLU A 5 -10.57 12.35 10.24
N LYS A 6 -10.81 12.38 11.55
CA LYS A 6 -10.29 11.35 12.44
C LYS A 6 -10.87 10.00 12.12
N LEU A 7 -12.16 9.93 11.80
CA LEU A 7 -12.80 8.67 11.41
C LEU A 7 -12.28 8.15 10.08
N CYS A 8 -12.05 9.04 9.10
CA CYS A 8 -11.49 8.62 7.82
C CYS A 8 -10.07 8.06 7.96
N ARG A 9 -9.25 8.69 8.79
CA ARG A 9 -7.89 8.19 9.05
C ARG A 9 -7.90 6.86 9.77
N ALA A 10 -8.75 6.72 10.79
CA ALA A 10 -8.89 5.46 11.51
C ALA A 10 -9.40 4.36 10.60
N PHE A 11 -10.38 4.68 9.76
CA PHE A 11 -10.92 3.73 8.78
C PHE A 11 -9.84 3.27 7.81
N ALA A 12 -9.04 4.21 7.27
CA ALA A 12 -7.97 3.88 6.33
C ALA A 12 -6.92 2.96 6.96
N ARG A 13 -6.60 3.16 8.24
CA ARG A 13 -5.61 2.33 8.94
C ARG A 13 -6.03 0.88 9.06
N PHE A 14 -7.32 0.60 9.12
CA PHE A 14 -7.83 -0.77 9.21
C PHE A 14 -8.20 -1.33 7.84
N TYR A 15 -8.80 -0.51 7.00
CA TYR A 15 -9.37 -0.94 5.73
C TYR A 15 -8.29 -1.27 4.70
N TYR A 16 -7.35 -0.36 4.48
CA TYR A 16 -6.35 -0.53 3.42
C TYR A 16 -5.34 -1.65 3.70
N PRO A 17 -4.85 -1.84 4.92
CA PRO A 17 -4.01 -3.00 5.19
C PRO A 17 -4.70 -4.33 4.89
N LYS A 18 -5.97 -4.45 5.22
CA LYS A 18 -6.74 -5.66 4.90
C LYS A 18 -6.85 -5.88 3.40
N ARG A 19 -7.13 -4.81 2.66
CA ARG A 19 -7.25 -4.89 1.21
C ARG A 19 -5.92 -5.28 0.56
N ILE A 20 -4.85 -4.69 1.03
CA ILE A 20 -3.51 -4.99 0.52
C ILE A 20 -3.13 -6.43 0.82
N ARG A 21 -3.39 -6.92 2.03
CA ARG A 21 -3.10 -8.30 2.38
C ARG A 21 -3.91 -9.30 1.57
N ALA A 22 -5.14 -8.96 1.22
CA ALA A 22 -6.00 -9.82 0.42
C ALA A 22 -5.57 -9.87 -1.04
N ARG A 23 -4.95 -8.81 -1.55
CA ARG A 23 -4.61 -8.70 -2.97
C ARG A 23 -3.16 -9.11 -3.28
N ALA A 24 -2.22 -8.75 -2.43
CA ALA A 24 -0.79 -9.00 -2.67
C ALA A 24 -0.45 -10.50 -2.61
N VAL A 25 0.66 -10.87 -3.22
CA VAL A 25 1.17 -12.23 -3.14
C VAL A 25 1.47 -12.60 -1.70
N SER A 26 2.21 -11.72 -1.02
CA SER A 26 2.48 -11.89 0.40
C SER A 26 2.80 -10.54 1.03
N VAL A 27 2.53 -10.44 2.32
CA VAL A 27 2.78 -9.22 3.08
C VAL A 27 3.39 -9.65 4.42
N GLY A 28 4.50 -9.03 4.79
CA GLY A 28 5.15 -9.27 6.05
C GLY A 28 4.39 -8.67 7.22
N ARG A 29 5.07 -8.53 8.35
CA ARG A 29 4.47 -8.00 9.57
C ARG A 29 4.46 -6.48 9.58
N ASP A 30 3.55 -5.92 10.38
CA ASP A 30 3.51 -4.48 10.68
C ASP A 30 3.30 -3.59 9.47
N LEU A 31 2.41 -4.01 8.56
CA LEU A 31 2.01 -3.17 7.45
C LEU A 31 1.20 -1.98 7.98
N GLY A 32 1.68 -0.77 7.68
CA GLY A 32 0.98 0.46 8.03
C GLY A 32 0.52 1.20 6.79
N VAL A 33 -0.69 1.76 6.82
CA VAL A 33 -1.23 2.56 5.72
C VAL A 33 -1.88 3.80 6.30
N GLY A 34 -1.30 4.96 6.00
CA GLY A 34 -1.78 6.24 6.52
C GLY A 34 -2.85 6.90 5.67
N SER A 35 -2.92 6.57 4.38
CA SER A 35 -3.94 7.12 3.48
C SER A 35 -4.20 6.13 2.35
N LYS A 36 -5.15 6.47 1.47
CA LYS A 36 -5.57 5.58 0.39
C LYS A 36 -4.39 5.02 -0.38
N SER A 37 -4.24 3.70 -0.37
CA SER A 37 -3.15 2.99 -1.03
C SER A 37 -3.66 1.68 -1.62
N TYR A 38 -3.08 1.26 -2.73
CA TYR A 38 -3.40 -0.01 -3.33
C TYR A 38 -2.20 -0.60 -4.05
N VAL A 39 -2.20 -1.92 -4.12
CA VAL A 39 -1.12 -2.69 -4.74
C VAL A 39 -1.70 -3.62 -5.80
N THR A 40 -0.82 -4.21 -6.61
CA THR A 40 -1.25 -5.21 -7.59
C THR A 40 -1.19 -6.61 -6.99
N SER A 41 -1.81 -7.56 -7.67
CA SER A 41 -1.79 -8.96 -7.26
C SER A 41 -0.42 -9.63 -7.48
N ALA A 42 0.52 -8.93 -8.09
CA ALA A 42 1.88 -9.42 -8.29
C ALA A 42 2.89 -8.76 -7.33
N THR A 43 2.40 -8.18 -6.25
CA THR A 43 3.22 -7.43 -5.29
C THR A 43 3.57 -8.29 -4.08
N THR A 44 4.83 -8.23 -3.66
CA THR A 44 5.31 -8.87 -2.42
C THR A 44 5.89 -7.80 -1.53
N LEU A 45 5.45 -7.76 -0.28
CA LEU A 45 5.90 -6.76 0.70
C LEU A 45 6.62 -7.43 1.85
N GLY A 46 7.71 -6.82 2.30
CA GLY A 46 8.43 -7.27 3.48
C GLY A 46 7.79 -6.80 4.78
N ASP A 47 8.57 -6.80 5.85
CA ASP A 47 8.12 -6.38 7.18
C ASP A 47 8.24 -4.87 7.34
N ASN A 48 7.36 -4.30 8.16
CA ASN A 48 7.40 -2.89 8.53
C ASN A 48 7.34 -1.96 7.30
N VAL A 49 6.44 -2.26 6.38
CA VAL A 49 6.20 -1.43 5.20
C VAL A 49 5.10 -0.43 5.53
N ASN A 50 5.35 0.84 5.21
CA ASN A 50 4.41 1.92 5.50
C ASN A 50 4.12 2.73 4.24
N PHE A 51 2.84 2.82 3.88
CA PHE A 51 2.39 3.60 2.73
C PHE A 51 1.59 4.81 3.17
N ASN A 52 1.87 5.95 2.55
CA ASN A 52 1.12 7.18 2.75
C ASN A 52 0.57 7.67 1.42
N GLY A 53 -0.15 6.80 0.70
CA GLY A 53 -0.70 7.13 -0.60
C GLY A 53 0.07 6.47 -1.73
N MET A 54 0.18 5.14 -1.69
CA MET A 54 0.83 4.36 -2.73
C MET A 54 -0.17 3.89 -3.78
N ALA A 55 0.17 4.05 -5.06
CA ALA A 55 -0.62 3.51 -6.15
C ALA A 55 0.27 2.64 -7.03
N MET A 56 -0.04 1.37 -7.12
CA MET A 56 0.69 0.44 -7.96
C MET A 56 -0.19 -0.06 -9.09
N SER A 57 0.36 -0.16 -10.29
CA SER A 57 -0.37 -0.66 -11.45
C SER A 57 0.55 -1.43 -12.39
N GLY A 58 -0.06 -2.20 -13.29
CA GLY A 58 0.66 -3.00 -14.26
C GLY A 58 0.72 -4.47 -13.87
N ASN A 59 1.34 -5.26 -14.74
CA ASN A 59 1.39 -6.72 -14.59
C ASN A 59 2.73 -7.26 -14.12
N GLY A 60 3.73 -6.39 -13.99
CA GLY A 60 5.06 -6.81 -13.55
C GLY A 60 5.12 -7.08 -12.06
N LYS A 61 6.06 -7.92 -11.67
CA LYS A 61 6.30 -8.21 -10.26
C LYS A 61 6.87 -6.99 -9.55
N ILE A 62 6.35 -6.73 -8.37
CA ILE A 62 6.86 -5.68 -7.50
C ILE A 62 7.26 -6.33 -6.17
N THR A 63 8.51 -6.15 -5.77
CA THR A 63 8.99 -6.65 -4.49
C THR A 63 9.51 -5.47 -3.68
N ILE A 64 8.94 -5.27 -2.51
CA ILE A 64 9.37 -4.23 -1.59
C ILE A 64 9.94 -4.91 -0.35
N GLY A 65 11.17 -4.54 -0.01
CA GLY A 65 11.86 -5.12 1.14
C GLY A 65 11.36 -4.57 2.46
N ASN A 66 12.07 -4.90 3.52
CA ASN A 66 11.69 -4.50 4.87
C ASN A 66 11.94 -3.00 5.11
N ASN A 67 11.15 -2.42 5.99
CA ASN A 67 11.33 -1.03 6.45
C ASN A 67 11.15 0.02 5.36
N PHE A 68 10.34 -0.29 4.36
CA PHE A 68 10.04 0.66 3.30
C PHE A 68 9.02 1.69 3.80
N HIS A 69 9.23 2.94 3.41
CA HIS A 69 8.32 4.03 3.79
C HIS A 69 8.08 4.93 2.58
N SER A 70 6.85 5.05 2.16
CA SER A 70 6.53 5.93 1.03
C SER A 70 5.98 7.26 1.52
N GLY A 71 6.32 8.32 0.77
CA GLY A 71 5.68 9.61 0.96
C GLY A 71 4.31 9.67 0.29
N PRO A 72 3.62 10.81 0.39
CA PRO A 72 2.32 10.98 -0.25
C PRO A 72 2.41 10.98 -1.78
N GLY A 73 1.39 10.42 -2.42
CA GLY A 73 1.29 10.44 -3.88
C GLY A 73 2.30 9.61 -4.62
N CYS A 74 2.82 8.55 -4.00
CA CYS A 74 3.79 7.69 -4.64
C CYS A 74 3.13 6.75 -5.64
N GLN A 75 3.76 6.55 -6.81
CA GLN A 75 3.25 5.66 -7.85
C GLN A 75 4.33 4.70 -8.34
N ILE A 76 3.91 3.45 -8.58
CA ILE A 76 4.78 2.46 -9.22
C ILE A 76 3.99 1.86 -10.39
N ILE A 77 4.53 1.99 -11.59
CA ILE A 77 3.90 1.52 -12.82
C ILE A 77 4.82 0.50 -13.49
N THR A 78 4.31 -0.71 -13.69
CA THR A 78 5.09 -1.80 -14.26
C THR A 78 4.62 -2.25 -15.63
N SER A 79 3.77 -1.46 -16.27
CA SER A 79 3.32 -1.75 -17.62
C SER A 79 4.33 -1.28 -18.65
N PHE A 80 4.67 -2.16 -19.58
CA PHE A 80 5.57 -1.82 -20.67
C PHE A 80 4.81 -1.82 -21.99
N HIS A 81 5.00 -0.78 -22.76
CA HIS A 81 4.50 -0.70 -24.12
C HIS A 81 5.67 -0.79 -25.09
N ASN A 82 5.67 -1.83 -25.86
CA ASN A 82 6.64 -1.97 -26.96
C ASN A 82 5.98 -1.60 -28.28
#